data_c6e2d5bfec5b531b79fd676e194641b8
#
_entry.id   c6e2d5bfec5b531b79fd676e194641b8
#
_cell.length_a   1.000
_cell.length_b   1.000
_cell.length_c   1.000
_cell.angle_alpha   90.00
_cell.angle_beta   90.00
_cell.angle_gamma   90.00
#
_symmetry.space_group_name_H-M   'P 1'
#
loop_
_entity.id
_entity.type
_entity.pdbx_description
1 polymer ?
#
loop_
_entity_poly.entity_id
_entity_poly.type
_entity_poly.pdbx_seq_one_letter_code
_entity_poly.pdbx_strand_id
1 'polypeptide(L)'
;MGSTQPTRVTLFRDVDETLAWLRRVAPQAVLRTDSRQVLSGDVFIAWPGLAQDGRRHVPAALAAGTAACLVEADGIEAFDFGADARIAALPALKASTAPLAAAWHGHPSRLLDVVATTGTNGKTSTAWWLAQALSLAGRRCGVVGTLGVGEPPSRVAPEARVISTGL
;
A
#
# COMPACT_ATOMS: atom_id res chain seq x y z
N MET A 1 30.08 9.91 26.89
CA MET A 1 28.97 10.84 26.59
C MET A 1 28.79 10.82 25.09
N GLY A 2 27.93 9.93 24.61
CA GLY A 2 27.61 9.82 23.19
C GLY A 2 26.57 10.89 22.83
N SER A 3 26.98 11.84 22.03
CA SER A 3 26.10 12.86 21.45
C SER A 3 25.17 12.15 20.45
N THR A 4 23.95 11.85 20.87
CA THR A 4 22.91 11.37 19.96
C THR A 4 22.54 12.52 19.04
N GLN A 5 23.06 12.51 17.83
CA GLN A 5 22.61 13.44 16.78
C GLN A 5 21.14 13.14 16.51
N PRO A 6 20.25 14.15 16.49
CA PRO A 6 18.85 13.90 16.20
C PRO A 6 18.70 13.32 14.80
N THR A 7 17.93 12.25 14.70
CA THR A 7 17.54 11.59 13.46
C THR A 7 16.98 12.62 12.48
N ARG A 8 17.69 12.90 11.40
CA ARG A 8 17.26 13.88 10.39
C ARG A 8 16.46 13.21 9.30
N VAL A 9 15.28 12.68 9.69
CA VAL A 9 14.32 12.17 8.70
C VAL A 9 13.63 13.36 8.04
N THR A 10 13.48 13.33 6.72
CA THR A 10 12.71 14.35 5.98
C THR A 10 11.24 14.25 6.38
N LEU A 11 10.68 15.33 6.92
CA LEU A 11 9.26 15.41 7.27
C LEU A 11 8.49 16.12 6.16
N PHE A 12 7.48 15.45 5.62
CA PHE A 12 6.53 16.02 4.66
C PHE A 12 5.26 16.48 5.37
N ARG A 13 4.58 17.47 4.79
CA ARG A 13 3.35 18.04 5.33
C ARG A 13 2.10 17.34 4.83
N ASP A 14 2.15 16.83 3.59
CA ASP A 14 1.01 16.30 2.89
C ASP A 14 1.38 15.21 1.86
N VAL A 15 0.33 14.65 1.25
CA VAL A 15 0.45 13.61 0.23
C VAL A 15 1.14 14.11 -1.03
N ASP A 16 0.96 15.36 -1.42
CA ASP A 16 1.50 15.90 -2.68
C ASP A 16 3.03 16.06 -2.59
N GLU A 17 3.53 16.59 -1.48
CA GLU A 17 4.98 16.66 -1.22
C GLU A 17 5.61 15.25 -1.19
N THR A 18 4.94 14.31 -0.51
CA THR A 18 5.36 12.91 -0.42
C THR A 18 5.39 12.26 -1.80
N LEU A 19 4.35 12.44 -2.59
CA LEU A 19 4.24 11.89 -3.94
C LEU A 19 5.35 12.43 -4.87
N ALA A 20 5.60 13.74 -4.81
CA ALA A 20 6.66 14.38 -5.60
C ALA A 20 8.04 13.81 -5.24
N TRP A 21 8.30 13.59 -3.96
CA TRP A 21 9.53 12.96 -3.49
C TRP A 21 9.64 11.50 -3.96
N LEU A 22 8.60 10.68 -3.77
CA LEU A 22 8.59 9.28 -4.19
C LEU A 22 8.82 9.13 -5.70
N ARG A 23 8.16 9.95 -6.51
CA ARG A 23 8.34 9.95 -7.98
C ARG A 23 9.77 10.27 -8.41
N ARG A 24 10.49 11.05 -7.62
CA ARG A 24 11.88 11.40 -7.89
C ARG A 24 12.85 10.29 -7.47
N VAL A 25 12.64 9.68 -6.29
CA VAL A 25 13.59 8.71 -5.71
C VAL A 25 13.31 7.27 -6.13
N ALA A 26 12.05 6.96 -6.46
CA ALA A 26 11.61 5.60 -6.72
C ALA A 26 10.49 5.52 -7.79
N PRO A 27 10.67 6.09 -9.01
CA PRO A 27 9.58 6.30 -9.99
C PRO A 27 8.90 5.02 -10.48
N GLN A 28 9.55 3.87 -10.36
CA GLN A 28 9.07 2.55 -10.81
C GLN A 28 8.68 1.63 -9.65
N ALA A 29 8.72 2.12 -8.41
CA ALA A 29 8.54 1.29 -7.23
C ALA A 29 7.10 0.79 -7.07
N VAL A 30 6.97 -0.38 -6.47
CA VAL A 30 5.70 -0.84 -5.91
C VAL A 30 5.59 -0.37 -4.46
N LEU A 31 4.42 0.15 -4.07
CA LEU A 31 4.15 0.56 -2.70
C LEU A 31 3.77 -0.69 -1.88
N ARG A 32 4.50 -0.95 -0.81
CA ARG A 32 4.29 -2.10 0.08
C ARG A 32 4.02 -1.66 1.51
N THR A 33 3.01 -2.25 2.13
CA THR A 33 2.68 -2.06 3.55
C THR A 33 3.00 -3.29 4.40
N ASP A 34 3.26 -4.43 3.75
CA ASP A 34 3.69 -5.68 4.39
C ASP A 34 5.19 -5.86 4.19
N SER A 35 5.96 -5.80 5.28
CA SER A 35 7.41 -5.94 5.26
C SER A 35 7.90 -7.30 4.71
N ARG A 36 7.08 -8.34 4.78
CA ARG A 36 7.39 -9.68 4.28
C ARG A 36 7.36 -9.77 2.75
N GLN A 37 6.68 -8.83 2.10
CA GLN A 37 6.52 -8.78 0.64
C GLN A 37 7.43 -7.75 -0.02
N VAL A 38 8.26 -7.08 0.76
CA VAL A 38 9.16 -6.05 0.25
C VAL A 38 10.25 -6.66 -0.61
N LEU A 39 10.45 -6.11 -1.78
CA LEU A 39 11.50 -6.46 -2.72
C LEU A 39 12.45 -5.27 -2.96
N SER A 40 13.60 -5.57 -3.55
CA SER A 40 14.55 -4.51 -3.94
C SER A 40 13.90 -3.54 -4.93
N GLY A 41 14.07 -2.24 -4.68
CA GLY A 41 13.47 -1.17 -5.46
C GLY A 41 12.04 -0.76 -5.04
N ASP A 42 11.38 -1.50 -4.15
CA ASP A 42 10.06 -1.14 -3.63
C ASP A 42 10.11 0.08 -2.68
N VAL A 43 8.96 0.67 -2.42
CA VAL A 43 8.74 1.63 -1.32
C VAL A 43 8.02 0.92 -0.19
N PHE A 44 8.63 0.91 1.00
CA PHE A 44 8.00 0.38 2.19
C PHE A 44 7.30 1.49 2.97
N ILE A 45 6.00 1.30 3.27
CA ILE A 45 5.16 2.26 4.00
C ILE A 45 4.86 1.66 5.38
N ALA A 46 5.31 2.32 6.46
CA ALA A 46 5.31 1.78 7.81
C ALA A 46 4.63 2.70 8.81
N TRP A 47 3.56 2.22 9.43
CA TRP A 47 2.84 2.90 10.51
C TRP A 47 2.60 1.96 11.70
N PRO A 48 2.22 2.49 12.89
CA PRO A 48 1.80 1.66 14.02
C PRO A 48 0.57 0.84 13.69
N GLY A 49 0.70 -0.49 13.71
CA GLY A 49 -0.41 -1.43 13.56
C GLY A 49 -1.05 -1.77 14.90
N LEU A 50 -2.13 -2.58 14.89
CA LEU A 50 -2.81 -3.03 16.12
C LEU A 50 -1.94 -3.93 17.01
N ALA A 51 -1.15 -4.81 16.42
CA ALA A 51 -0.32 -5.78 17.14
C ALA A 51 1.15 -5.35 17.21
N GLN A 52 1.65 -4.71 16.18
CA GLN A 52 3.05 -4.31 16.08
C GLN A 52 3.18 -2.98 15.35
N ASP A 53 4.24 -2.25 15.70
CA ASP A 53 4.63 -1.06 14.98
C ASP A 53 5.44 -1.43 13.73
N GLY A 54 4.90 -1.14 12.55
CA GLY A 54 5.53 -1.43 11.26
C GLY A 54 6.89 -0.76 11.08
N ARG A 55 7.14 0.35 11.77
CA ARG A 55 8.41 1.09 11.72
C ARG A 55 9.61 0.28 12.19
N ARG A 56 9.37 -0.73 13.04
CA ARG A 56 10.42 -1.68 13.49
C ARG A 56 11.03 -2.50 12.35
N HIS A 57 10.31 -2.62 11.23
CA HIS A 57 10.75 -3.38 10.07
C HIS A 57 11.52 -2.53 9.04
N VAL A 58 11.64 -1.22 9.25
CA VAL A 58 12.38 -0.32 8.35
C VAL A 58 13.84 -0.74 8.13
N PRO A 59 14.61 -1.09 9.17
CA PRO A 59 15.99 -1.54 8.96
C PRO A 59 16.09 -2.80 8.08
N ALA A 60 15.18 -3.75 8.26
CA ALA A 60 15.15 -4.96 7.44
C ALA A 60 14.73 -4.67 5.99
N ALA A 61 13.77 -3.76 5.78
CA ALA A 61 13.35 -3.32 4.45
C ALA A 61 14.51 -2.61 3.71
N LEU A 62 15.24 -1.75 4.39
CA LEU A 62 16.42 -1.09 3.82
C LEU A 62 17.53 -2.10 3.46
N ALA A 63 17.74 -3.12 4.30
CA ALA A 63 18.67 -4.21 4.03
C ALA A 63 18.23 -5.07 2.85
N ALA A 64 16.92 -5.23 2.61
CA ALA A 64 16.34 -5.89 1.44
C ALA A 64 16.45 -5.05 0.16
N GLY A 65 16.94 -3.82 0.24
CA GLY A 65 17.20 -2.97 -0.92
C GLY A 65 16.02 -2.10 -1.34
N THR A 66 15.10 -1.73 -0.43
CA THR A 66 14.05 -0.76 -0.74
C THR A 66 14.64 0.54 -1.28
N ALA A 67 13.98 1.13 -2.27
CA ALA A 67 14.35 2.44 -2.80
C ALA A 67 14.02 3.57 -1.81
N ALA A 68 12.94 3.42 -1.03
CA ALA A 68 12.56 4.36 0.01
C ALA A 68 11.69 3.70 1.10
N CYS A 69 11.67 4.33 2.28
CA CYS A 69 10.76 4.00 3.37
C CYS A 69 10.00 5.26 3.79
N LEU A 70 8.68 5.16 3.82
CA LEU A 70 7.80 6.21 4.32
C LEU A 70 7.25 5.77 5.67
N VAL A 71 7.47 6.56 6.72
CA VAL A 71 7.12 6.19 8.08
C VAL A 71 6.11 7.17 8.70
N GLU A 72 5.32 6.70 9.67
CA GLU A 72 4.48 7.58 10.49
C GLU A 72 5.35 8.56 11.27
N ALA A 73 4.98 9.84 11.20
CA ALA A 73 5.72 10.91 11.88
C ALA A 73 5.49 10.92 13.39
N ASP A 74 4.27 10.63 13.84
CA ASP A 74 3.94 10.64 15.25
C ASP A 74 4.74 9.57 16.03
N GLY A 75 5.49 10.02 17.06
CA GLY A 75 6.33 9.14 17.85
C GLY A 75 7.58 8.62 17.12
N ILE A 76 8.03 9.32 16.07
CA ILE A 76 9.22 8.92 15.29
C ILE A 76 10.50 8.97 16.12
N GLU A 77 10.55 9.79 17.15
CA GLU A 77 11.67 9.93 18.08
C GLU A 77 11.97 8.65 18.89
N ALA A 78 11.03 7.69 18.91
CA ALA A 78 11.26 6.39 19.51
C ALA A 78 12.13 5.46 18.63
N PHE A 79 12.45 5.89 17.41
CA PHE A 79 13.21 5.11 16.41
C PHE A 79 14.48 5.87 16.02
N ASP A 80 15.60 5.17 16.02
CA ASP A 80 16.84 5.68 15.44
C ASP A 80 16.97 5.20 14.00
N PHE A 81 16.57 6.06 13.06
CA PHE A 81 16.72 5.79 11.63
C PHE A 81 18.03 6.35 11.04
N GLY A 82 18.85 6.99 11.87
CA GLY A 82 20.05 7.66 11.40
C GLY A 82 19.76 8.81 10.43
N ALA A 83 20.72 9.07 9.53
CA ALA A 83 20.60 10.11 8.50
C ALA A 83 20.38 9.50 7.09
N ASP A 84 19.61 8.41 6.99
CA ASP A 84 19.37 7.76 5.71
C ASP A 84 18.38 8.58 4.87
N ALA A 85 18.84 9.14 3.76
CA ALA A 85 18.04 9.96 2.85
C ALA A 85 16.88 9.19 2.17
N ARG A 86 16.87 7.87 2.27
CA ARG A 86 15.78 7.02 1.77
C ARG A 86 14.57 6.99 2.72
N ILE A 87 14.69 7.56 3.92
CA ILE A 87 13.60 7.55 4.91
C ILE A 87 12.98 8.94 4.97
N ALA A 88 11.66 8.98 4.86
CA ALA A 88 10.85 10.17 5.06
C ALA A 88 9.64 9.89 5.95
N ALA A 89 9.11 10.92 6.59
CA ALA A 89 7.98 10.79 7.49
C ALA A 89 6.80 11.65 7.03
N LEU A 90 5.58 11.15 7.25
CA LEU A 90 4.34 11.84 6.97
C LEU A 90 3.40 11.67 8.17
N PRO A 91 2.80 12.75 8.72
CA PRO A 91 1.79 12.64 9.75
C PRO A 91 0.52 11.95 9.24
N ALA A 92 -0.16 11.23 10.14
CA ALA A 92 -1.36 10.46 9.83
C ALA A 92 -1.19 9.52 8.61
N LEU A 93 -0.04 8.89 8.49
CA LEU A 93 0.36 8.09 7.34
C LEU A 93 -0.64 6.98 7.01
N LYS A 94 -1.20 6.31 8.02
CA LYS A 94 -2.21 5.27 7.80
C LYS A 94 -3.42 5.80 7.03
N ALA A 95 -3.93 6.97 7.39
CA ALA A 95 -5.05 7.62 6.70
C ALA A 95 -4.64 8.13 5.32
N SER A 96 -3.40 8.59 5.18
CA SER A 96 -2.84 9.14 3.95
C SER A 96 -2.44 8.07 2.92
N THR A 97 -2.31 6.80 3.33
CA THR A 97 -1.84 5.73 2.44
C THR A 97 -2.78 5.48 1.26
N ALA A 98 -4.09 5.47 1.46
CA ALA A 98 -5.04 5.26 0.36
C ALA A 98 -5.05 6.44 -0.63
N PRO A 99 -5.13 7.72 -0.21
CA PRO A 99 -4.92 8.87 -1.09
C PRO A 99 -3.60 8.84 -1.84
N LEU A 100 -2.49 8.52 -1.16
CA LEU A 100 -1.17 8.41 -1.76
C LEU A 100 -1.12 7.33 -2.85
N ALA A 101 -1.63 6.14 -2.56
CA ALA A 101 -1.69 5.04 -3.52
C ALA A 101 -2.58 5.39 -4.73
N ALA A 102 -3.73 6.04 -4.50
CA ALA A 102 -4.60 6.50 -5.58
C ALA A 102 -3.87 7.49 -6.50
N ALA A 103 -3.18 8.47 -5.94
CA ALA A 103 -2.42 9.47 -6.70
C ALA A 103 -1.18 8.86 -7.38
N TRP A 104 -0.52 7.90 -6.73
CA TRP A 104 0.61 7.15 -7.31
C TRP A 104 0.21 6.42 -8.58
N HIS A 105 -0.94 5.75 -8.58
CA HIS A 105 -1.47 5.00 -9.71
C HIS A 105 -2.36 5.82 -10.67
N GLY A 106 -2.39 7.15 -10.54
CA GLY A 106 -3.16 8.01 -11.44
C GLY A 106 -4.68 7.95 -11.24
N HIS A 107 -5.13 7.70 -10.00
CA HIS A 107 -6.55 7.66 -9.63
C HIS A 107 -7.39 6.66 -10.44
N PRO A 108 -7.02 5.37 -10.50
CA PRO A 108 -7.69 4.39 -11.35
C PRO A 108 -9.19 4.25 -11.05
N SER A 109 -9.62 4.47 -9.82
CA SER A 109 -11.04 4.41 -9.43
C SER A 109 -11.92 5.46 -10.11
N ARG A 110 -11.35 6.52 -10.66
CA ARG A 110 -12.10 7.52 -11.44
C ARG A 110 -12.52 7.01 -12.83
N LEU A 111 -11.87 5.95 -13.28
CA LEU A 111 -12.10 5.33 -14.60
C LEU A 111 -12.89 4.03 -14.50
N LEU A 112 -13.29 3.63 -13.30
CA LEU A 112 -13.96 2.37 -13.04
C LEU A 112 -15.38 2.62 -12.49
N ASP A 113 -16.33 1.78 -12.90
CA ASP A 113 -17.60 1.64 -12.21
C ASP A 113 -17.37 0.81 -10.94
N VAL A 114 -17.51 1.41 -9.76
CA VAL A 114 -17.30 0.73 -8.48
C VAL A 114 -18.63 0.37 -7.86
N VAL A 115 -18.86 -0.92 -7.60
CA VAL A 115 -20.04 -1.43 -6.92
C VAL A 115 -19.61 -2.02 -5.58
N ALA A 116 -20.23 -1.55 -4.49
CA ALA A 116 -19.97 -2.08 -3.15
C ALA A 116 -21.16 -2.94 -2.67
N THR A 117 -20.85 -4.11 -2.09
CA THR A 117 -21.85 -4.97 -1.45
C THR A 117 -21.69 -4.90 0.07
N THR A 118 -22.80 -4.65 0.78
CA THR A 118 -22.84 -4.62 2.24
C THR A 118 -23.94 -5.55 2.77
N GLY A 119 -23.88 -5.87 4.06
CA GLY A 119 -24.86 -6.75 4.72
C GLY A 119 -24.18 -7.68 5.72
N THR A 120 -24.97 -8.41 6.51
CA THR A 120 -24.45 -9.39 7.48
C THR A 120 -23.99 -10.66 6.81
N ASN A 121 -24.70 -11.14 5.77
CA ASN A 121 -24.41 -12.39 5.04
C ASN A 121 -24.40 -12.14 3.53
N GLY A 122 -23.79 -13.06 2.78
CA GLY A 122 -23.83 -13.10 1.32
C GLY A 122 -22.97 -12.08 0.58
N LYS A 123 -22.25 -11.17 1.26
CA LYS A 123 -21.43 -10.14 0.62
C LYS A 123 -20.46 -10.70 -0.40
N THR A 124 -19.66 -11.66 0.01
CA THR A 124 -18.65 -12.31 -0.84
C THR A 124 -19.28 -13.01 -2.04
N SER A 125 -20.35 -13.78 -1.83
CA SER A 125 -21.06 -14.48 -2.90
C SER A 125 -21.69 -13.51 -3.89
N THR A 126 -22.34 -12.45 -3.40
CA THR A 126 -22.96 -11.43 -4.27
C THR A 126 -21.91 -10.72 -5.12
N ALA A 127 -20.80 -10.28 -4.52
CA ALA A 127 -19.71 -9.63 -5.25
C ALA A 127 -19.13 -10.56 -6.33
N TRP A 128 -18.93 -11.83 -5.97
CA TRP A 128 -18.38 -12.83 -6.89
C TRP A 128 -19.33 -13.11 -8.07
N TRP A 129 -20.61 -13.38 -7.79
CA TRP A 129 -21.58 -13.66 -8.84
C TRP A 129 -21.85 -12.45 -9.74
N LEU A 130 -21.88 -11.24 -9.18
CA LEU A 130 -22.00 -10.02 -9.97
C LEU A 130 -20.81 -9.86 -10.92
N ALA A 131 -19.60 -10.10 -10.43
CA ALA A 131 -18.41 -10.00 -11.26
C ALA A 131 -18.40 -11.08 -12.37
N GLN A 132 -18.83 -12.30 -12.06
CA GLN A 132 -19.00 -13.35 -13.08
C GLN A 132 -20.04 -12.97 -14.13
N ALA A 133 -21.21 -12.47 -13.70
CA ALA A 133 -22.28 -12.05 -14.62
C ALA A 133 -21.83 -10.92 -15.55
N LEU A 134 -21.14 -9.91 -15.03
CA LEU A 134 -20.57 -8.82 -15.82
C LEU A 134 -19.51 -9.33 -16.78
N SER A 135 -18.63 -10.23 -16.35
CA SER A 135 -17.61 -10.82 -17.21
C SER A 135 -18.22 -11.66 -18.33
N LEU A 136 -19.30 -12.41 -18.07
CA LEU A 136 -20.06 -13.14 -19.08
C LEU A 136 -20.76 -12.21 -20.09
N ALA A 137 -21.15 -11.01 -19.63
CA ALA A 137 -21.71 -9.95 -20.48
C ALA A 137 -20.62 -9.14 -21.25
N GLY A 138 -19.36 -9.61 -21.23
CA GLY A 138 -18.25 -8.97 -21.95
C GLY A 138 -17.64 -7.74 -21.22
N ARG A 139 -18.03 -7.46 -19.98
CA ARG A 139 -17.47 -6.38 -19.16
C ARG A 139 -16.46 -6.97 -18.17
N ARG A 140 -15.18 -6.61 -18.31
CA ARG A 140 -14.15 -7.02 -17.32
C ARG A 140 -14.52 -6.49 -15.95
N CYS A 141 -14.48 -7.37 -14.95
CA CYS A 141 -14.84 -7.03 -13.58
C CYS A 141 -13.89 -7.72 -12.60
N GLY A 142 -13.25 -6.93 -11.74
CA GLY A 142 -12.47 -7.43 -10.63
C GLY A 142 -13.28 -7.44 -9.34
N VAL A 143 -12.87 -8.25 -8.39
CA VAL A 143 -13.42 -8.33 -7.02
C VAL A 143 -12.32 -8.01 -6.02
N VAL A 144 -12.68 -7.23 -5.00
CA VAL A 144 -11.86 -7.00 -3.81
C VAL A 144 -12.68 -7.44 -2.61
N GLY A 145 -12.21 -8.42 -1.84
CA GLY A 145 -12.96 -8.94 -0.69
C GLY A 145 -12.21 -10.00 0.09
N THR A 146 -12.92 -10.73 0.93
CA THR A 146 -12.35 -11.75 1.84
C THR A 146 -11.57 -12.86 1.10
N LEU A 147 -11.93 -13.17 -0.14
CA LEU A 147 -11.22 -14.14 -0.97
C LEU A 147 -9.93 -13.58 -1.59
N GLY A 148 -9.68 -12.29 -1.46
CA GLY A 148 -8.53 -11.61 -2.05
C GLY A 148 -8.92 -10.55 -3.06
N VAL A 149 -7.99 -10.25 -3.95
CA VAL A 149 -8.15 -9.29 -5.06
C VAL A 149 -7.92 -10.03 -6.37
N GLY A 150 -8.83 -9.91 -7.33
CA GLY A 150 -8.63 -10.58 -8.62
C GLY A 150 -9.84 -10.54 -9.53
N GLU A 151 -9.75 -11.22 -10.65
CA GLU A 151 -10.81 -11.38 -11.62
C GLU A 151 -11.38 -12.82 -11.49
N PRO A 152 -12.72 -13.00 -11.38
CA PRO A 152 -13.30 -14.32 -11.41
C PRO A 152 -13.11 -14.99 -12.79
N PRO A 153 -13.16 -16.33 -12.86
CA PRO A 153 -13.09 -17.05 -14.15
C PRO A 153 -14.16 -16.54 -15.11
N SER A 154 -13.78 -16.31 -16.34
CA SER A 154 -14.68 -15.89 -17.40
C SER A 154 -14.39 -16.68 -18.70
N ARG A 155 -15.28 -16.57 -19.70
CA ARG A 155 -15.02 -17.19 -21.03
C ARG A 155 -13.80 -16.59 -21.71
N VAL A 156 -13.44 -15.35 -21.40
CA VAL A 156 -12.29 -14.63 -21.96
C VAL A 156 -11.01 -14.89 -21.17
N ALA A 157 -11.16 -15.18 -19.86
CA ALA A 157 -10.07 -15.54 -18.95
C ALA A 157 -10.51 -16.74 -18.09
N PRO A 158 -10.30 -17.99 -18.57
CA PRO A 158 -10.80 -19.19 -17.89
C PRO A 158 -10.11 -19.45 -16.54
N GLU A 159 -8.96 -18.85 -16.28
CA GLU A 159 -8.26 -18.97 -15.01
C GLU A 159 -8.60 -17.78 -14.10
N ALA A 160 -9.05 -18.06 -12.89
CA ALA A 160 -9.21 -17.03 -11.87
C ALA A 160 -7.84 -16.45 -11.50
N ARG A 161 -7.66 -15.16 -11.70
CA ARG A 161 -6.50 -14.44 -11.17
C ARG A 161 -6.86 -13.87 -9.80
N VAL A 162 -6.77 -14.69 -8.77
CA VAL A 162 -6.94 -14.23 -7.39
C VAL A 162 -5.57 -14.02 -6.79
N ILE A 163 -5.27 -12.79 -6.42
CA ILE A 163 -4.10 -12.46 -5.60
C ILE A 163 -4.58 -12.54 -4.16
N SER A 164 -4.17 -13.58 -3.44
CA SER A 164 -4.45 -13.67 -2.00
C SER A 164 -3.86 -12.46 -1.30
N THR A 165 -4.67 -11.77 -0.51
CA THR A 165 -4.21 -10.62 0.27
C THR A 165 -3.46 -11.01 1.54
N GLY A 166 -3.34 -12.31 1.83
CA GLY A 166 -2.60 -12.79 3.00
C GLY A 166 -3.11 -12.24 4.33
N LEU A 167 -4.46 -12.10 4.47
CA LEU A 167 -5.10 -11.74 5.74
C LEU A 167 -5.09 -12.92 6.69
#